data_322d1ae0b05bef28aea326dbc31c530b
#
_entry.id   322d1ae0b05bef28aea326dbc31c530b
#
_cell.length_a   1.000
_cell.length_b   1.000
_cell.length_c   1.000
_cell.angle_alpha   90.00
_cell.angle_beta   90.00
_cell.angle_gamma   90.00
#
_symmetry.space_group_name_H-M   'P 1'
#
loop_
_entity.id
_entity.type
_entity.pdbx_description
1 polymer ?
#
loop_
_entity_poly.entity_id
_entity_poly.type
_entity_poly.pdbx_seq_one_letter_code
_entity_poly.pdbx_strand_id
1 'polypeptide(L)'
;MPSRVITARLESSCQLSTVSFQDCRDTIVAFQMKNRSCRCVEMAETQIEWTDSTWNPVAGCSIISDGCKNCYAMEMAKRLESMHVEKYSGLTRQVGKRTVWNGIVKEDEKSLAIPYSWKKPRKIFVNSMSDLFHEQVSDDFILRVWNVMRETPRHSYQILTKRPERMQKIISKKIKTVLPNVWVGTSIENYDVLDRVESLRKVPAAIRFISFEPLIGSVAGVNLEGIDWAIVGGESGRNARPIKEVWIDEIYEQCVVSETAFFFKQWGAWGKDNKKRSKKDNGREYRGRTWDEMPIKIIDSSQQPSFR
;
A
#
# COMPACT_ATOMS: atom_id res chain seq x y z
N MET A 1 -24.03 -1.90 58.34
CA MET A 1 -23.24 -1.05 57.41
C MET A 1 -23.89 -1.11 56.04
N PRO A 2 -24.35 -0.01 55.46
CA PRO A 2 -25.13 -0.02 54.24
C PRO A 2 -24.22 -0.07 53.00
N SER A 3 -24.58 -0.96 52.05
CA SER A 3 -23.96 -1.17 50.77
C SER A 3 -24.18 0.04 49.86
N ARG A 4 -23.13 0.62 49.31
CA ARG A 4 -23.18 1.67 48.33
C ARG A 4 -23.58 1.08 46.96
N VAL A 5 -24.71 1.54 46.41
CA VAL A 5 -25.16 1.30 45.05
C VAL A 5 -24.46 2.31 44.14
N ILE A 6 -23.69 1.85 43.17
CA ILE A 6 -23.13 2.69 42.11
C ILE A 6 -24.03 2.56 40.90
N THR A 7 -24.75 3.62 40.58
CA THR A 7 -25.57 3.73 39.35
C THR A 7 -24.70 4.28 38.22
N ALA A 8 -24.42 3.47 37.22
CA ALA A 8 -23.84 3.93 35.95
C ALA A 8 -24.99 4.13 34.94
N ARG A 9 -25.15 5.35 34.46
CA ARG A 9 -26.09 5.69 33.39
C ARG A 9 -25.47 5.36 32.06
N LEU A 10 -26.02 4.39 31.36
CA LEU A 10 -25.74 4.12 29.95
C LEU A 10 -26.90 4.67 29.14
N GLU A 11 -26.63 5.65 28.30
CA GLU A 11 -27.61 6.13 27.31
C GLU A 11 -27.63 5.16 26.13
N SER A 12 -28.73 4.63 25.88
CA SER A 12 -29.50 4.05 24.77
C SER A 12 -29.97 2.60 25.02
N SER A 13 -31.27 2.49 25.27
CA SER A 13 -32.13 1.30 25.11
C SER A 13 -31.66 -0.02 25.77
N CYS A 14 -31.53 -0.05 27.10
CA CYS A 14 -31.56 -1.30 27.83
C CYS A 14 -32.27 -1.07 29.17
N GLN A 15 -33.29 -1.90 29.45
CA GLN A 15 -34.06 -1.85 30.69
C GLN A 15 -33.17 -2.24 31.89
N LEU A 16 -33.32 -1.52 32.97
CA LEU A 16 -32.64 -1.77 34.26
C LEU A 16 -33.05 -3.13 34.83
N SER A 17 -32.14 -4.10 34.86
CA SER A 17 -32.21 -5.28 35.71
C SER A 17 -31.05 -5.26 36.70
N THR A 18 -31.34 -5.55 37.97
CA THR A 18 -30.36 -5.69 39.06
C THR A 18 -29.55 -6.97 38.86
N VAL A 19 -28.25 -6.85 38.60
CA VAL A 19 -27.32 -7.97 38.38
C VAL A 19 -26.47 -8.19 39.62
N SER A 20 -26.30 -9.46 40.04
CA SER A 20 -25.48 -9.83 41.22
C SER A 20 -23.97 -9.68 40.94
N PHE A 21 -23.16 -9.63 42.03
CA PHE A 21 -21.70 -9.40 41.90
C PHE A 21 -20.96 -10.53 41.15
N GLN A 22 -21.56 -11.71 41.01
CA GLN A 22 -20.99 -12.86 40.30
C GLN A 22 -21.16 -12.67 38.78
N ASP A 23 -22.32 -12.15 38.34
CA ASP A 23 -22.62 -11.89 36.92
C ASP A 23 -21.78 -10.75 36.32
N CYS A 24 -21.28 -9.81 37.16
CA CYS A 24 -20.41 -8.74 36.72
C CYS A 24 -19.04 -9.24 36.18
N ARG A 25 -18.48 -10.32 36.74
CA ARG A 25 -17.18 -10.85 36.26
C ARG A 25 -17.32 -11.49 34.88
N ASP A 26 -18.37 -12.26 34.66
CA ASP A 26 -18.61 -12.95 33.38
C ASP A 26 -19.03 -11.96 32.29
N THR A 27 -19.77 -10.91 32.63
CA THR A 27 -20.14 -9.83 31.73
C THR A 27 -18.92 -8.97 31.32
N ILE A 28 -17.98 -8.69 32.26
CA ILE A 28 -16.75 -7.99 31.97
C ILE A 28 -15.83 -8.81 31.05
N VAL A 29 -15.74 -10.12 31.27
CA VAL A 29 -14.94 -11.01 30.41
C VAL A 29 -15.58 -11.14 29.02
N ALA A 30 -16.90 -11.25 28.93
CA ALA A 30 -17.61 -11.29 27.64
C ALA A 30 -17.54 -9.95 26.90
N PHE A 31 -17.55 -8.81 27.61
CA PHE A 31 -17.37 -7.48 27.03
C PHE A 31 -15.93 -7.25 26.58
N GLN A 32 -14.94 -7.75 27.32
CA GLN A 32 -13.53 -7.72 26.88
C GLN A 32 -13.25 -8.64 25.70
N MET A 33 -13.93 -9.79 25.59
CA MET A 33 -13.81 -10.67 24.42
C MET A 33 -14.50 -10.08 23.18
N LYS A 34 -15.69 -9.43 23.32
CA LYS A 34 -16.34 -8.70 22.21
C LYS A 34 -15.51 -7.50 21.73
N ASN A 35 -14.87 -6.75 22.65
CA ASN A 35 -14.00 -5.64 22.25
C ASN A 35 -12.65 -6.10 21.66
N ARG A 36 -12.17 -7.33 21.95
CA ARG A 36 -10.99 -7.88 21.26
C ARG A 36 -11.24 -8.14 19.77
N SER A 37 -12.45 -8.49 19.36
CA SER A 37 -12.78 -8.67 17.95
C SER A 37 -12.88 -7.33 17.18
N CYS A 38 -13.22 -6.23 17.85
CA CYS A 38 -13.24 -4.88 17.25
C CYS A 38 -11.87 -4.19 17.17
N ARG A 39 -10.88 -4.61 17.98
CA ARG A 39 -9.52 -4.02 17.96
C ARG A 39 -8.64 -4.52 16.83
N CYS A 40 -9.01 -5.59 16.13
CA CYS A 40 -8.18 -6.15 15.05
C CYS A 40 -8.23 -5.37 13.73
N VAL A 41 -9.00 -4.30 13.62
CA VAL A 41 -9.10 -3.50 12.38
C VAL A 41 -8.22 -2.23 12.42
N GLU A 42 -7.69 -1.84 13.59
CA GLU A 42 -7.02 -0.53 13.77
C GLU A 42 -5.50 -0.52 13.62
N MET A 43 -4.84 -1.65 13.49
CA MET A 43 -3.37 -1.71 13.50
C MET A 43 -2.83 -2.29 12.19
N ALA A 44 -2.94 -1.57 11.10
CA ALA A 44 -2.21 -1.91 9.89
C ALA A 44 -0.78 -1.32 9.92
N GLU A 45 -0.02 -1.63 10.99
CA GLU A 45 1.43 -1.49 10.94
C GLU A 45 1.93 -2.45 9.87
N THR A 46 2.72 -1.95 8.96
CA THR A 46 3.25 -2.73 7.84
C THR A 46 4.72 -3.02 8.05
N GLN A 47 5.17 -4.16 7.51
CA GLN A 47 6.60 -4.50 7.42
C GLN A 47 7.20 -4.08 6.07
N ILE A 48 6.53 -3.19 5.35
CA ILE A 48 7.06 -2.60 4.12
C ILE A 48 8.04 -1.51 4.51
N GLU A 49 9.28 -1.64 4.09
CA GLU A 49 10.43 -0.90 4.58
C GLU A 49 10.36 0.63 4.31
N TRP A 50 9.58 1.06 3.33
CA TRP A 50 9.50 2.45 2.90
C TRP A 50 8.21 3.18 3.31
N THR A 51 7.34 2.55 4.13
CA THR A 51 6.05 3.13 4.56
C THR A 51 5.70 2.71 6.00
N ASP A 52 4.90 3.50 6.70
CA ASP A 52 4.53 3.24 8.09
C ASP A 52 3.22 2.45 8.20
N SER A 53 2.33 2.62 7.24
CA SER A 53 0.99 2.02 7.26
C SER A 53 0.48 1.71 5.86
N THR A 54 -0.52 0.83 5.77
CA THR A 54 -1.25 0.60 4.53
C THR A 54 -2.71 1.03 4.66
N TRP A 55 -3.27 1.58 3.59
CA TRP A 55 -4.68 1.92 3.48
C TRP A 55 -5.25 1.33 2.19
N ASN A 56 -6.25 0.46 2.32
CA ASN A 56 -6.80 -0.31 1.20
C ASN A 56 -8.29 0.02 1.00
N PRO A 57 -8.66 1.17 0.41
CA PRO A 57 -10.05 1.49 0.09
C PRO A 57 -10.61 0.62 -1.04
N VAL A 58 -9.77 -0.04 -1.81
CA VAL A 58 -10.15 -1.00 -2.84
C VAL A 58 -9.63 -2.38 -2.47
N ALA A 59 -10.35 -3.44 -2.82
CA ALA A 59 -9.91 -4.84 -2.69
C ALA A 59 -10.13 -5.59 -4.01
N GLY A 60 -9.21 -6.51 -4.32
CA GLY A 60 -9.23 -7.24 -5.59
C GLY A 60 -8.43 -6.55 -6.69
N CYS A 61 -8.05 -7.32 -7.70
CA CYS A 61 -7.23 -6.87 -8.82
C CYS A 61 -7.36 -7.83 -10.01
N SER A 62 -6.65 -7.54 -11.10
CA SER A 62 -6.46 -8.44 -12.24
C SER A 62 -4.98 -8.54 -12.62
N ILE A 63 -4.61 -9.65 -13.25
CA ILE A 63 -3.26 -9.90 -13.75
C ILE A 63 -3.12 -9.18 -15.10
N ILE A 64 -2.17 -8.24 -15.21
CA ILE A 64 -1.95 -7.47 -16.43
C ILE A 64 -0.50 -7.54 -16.96
N SER A 65 0.42 -8.03 -16.16
CA SER A 65 1.83 -8.17 -16.56
C SER A 65 2.50 -9.33 -15.83
N ASP A 66 3.73 -9.64 -16.22
CA ASP A 66 4.51 -10.73 -15.65
C ASP A 66 4.78 -10.56 -14.15
N GLY A 67 4.91 -9.34 -13.66
CA GLY A 67 5.06 -9.04 -12.24
C GLY A 67 3.83 -9.39 -11.39
N CYS A 68 2.67 -9.57 -12.02
CA CYS A 68 1.46 -10.00 -11.30
C CYS A 68 1.39 -11.51 -11.06
N LYS A 69 2.20 -12.35 -11.76
CA LYS A 69 2.07 -13.81 -11.73
C LYS A 69 2.22 -14.42 -10.34
N ASN A 70 3.10 -13.88 -9.50
CA ASN A 70 3.37 -14.38 -8.15
C ASN A 70 3.02 -13.32 -7.09
N CYS A 71 2.05 -12.45 -7.36
CA CYS A 71 1.67 -11.37 -6.45
C CYS A 71 1.19 -11.92 -5.10
N TYR A 72 1.84 -11.48 -4.02
CA TYR A 72 1.52 -11.90 -2.65
C TYR A 72 0.08 -11.57 -2.23
N ALA A 73 -0.50 -10.54 -2.84
CA ALA A 73 -1.84 -10.07 -2.49
C ALA A 73 -2.93 -11.11 -2.80
N MET A 74 -2.71 -11.99 -3.78
CA MET A 74 -3.65 -13.08 -4.10
C MET A 74 -3.78 -14.07 -2.94
N GLU A 75 -2.65 -14.58 -2.44
CA GLU A 75 -2.64 -15.50 -1.30
C GLU A 75 -3.10 -14.83 -0.02
N MET A 76 -2.74 -13.57 0.18
CA MET A 76 -3.20 -12.78 1.33
C MET A 76 -4.71 -12.54 1.28
N ALA A 77 -5.28 -12.23 0.12
CA ALA A 77 -6.72 -12.04 -0.04
C ALA A 77 -7.49 -13.33 0.30
N LYS A 78 -7.01 -14.49 -0.19
CA LYS A 78 -7.59 -15.79 0.18
C LYS A 78 -7.51 -16.06 1.67
N ARG A 79 -6.37 -15.74 2.31
CA ARG A 79 -6.22 -15.88 3.76
C ARG A 79 -7.20 -14.99 4.51
N LEU A 80 -7.37 -13.73 4.10
CA LEU A 80 -8.30 -12.79 4.71
C LEU A 80 -9.76 -13.23 4.50
N GLU A 81 -10.09 -13.81 3.34
CA GLU A 81 -11.40 -14.43 3.10
C GLU A 81 -11.65 -15.59 4.08
N SER A 82 -10.67 -16.49 4.29
CA SER A 82 -10.79 -17.57 5.26
C SER A 82 -10.89 -17.09 6.72
N MET A 83 -10.47 -15.86 7.01
CA MET A 83 -10.66 -15.17 8.29
C MET A 83 -11.97 -14.37 8.35
N HIS A 84 -12.87 -14.57 7.39
CA HIS A 84 -14.17 -13.89 7.28
C HIS A 84 -14.10 -12.36 7.16
N VAL A 85 -13.02 -11.82 6.57
CA VAL A 85 -12.93 -10.40 6.24
C VAL A 85 -13.73 -10.16 4.95
N GLU A 86 -14.95 -9.68 5.10
CA GLU A 86 -15.99 -9.60 4.07
C GLU A 86 -15.54 -8.94 2.77
N LYS A 87 -14.77 -7.85 2.84
CA LYS A 87 -14.31 -7.15 1.64
C LYS A 87 -13.42 -7.99 0.72
N TYR A 88 -12.76 -9.04 1.25
CA TYR A 88 -11.92 -9.95 0.46
C TYR A 88 -12.64 -11.21 -0.01
N SER A 89 -13.90 -11.40 0.37
CA SER A 89 -14.70 -12.56 -0.02
C SER A 89 -14.95 -12.60 -1.53
N GLY A 90 -14.71 -13.76 -2.16
CA GLY A 90 -14.99 -14.00 -3.57
C GLY A 90 -14.10 -13.23 -4.56
N LEU A 91 -12.90 -12.79 -4.16
CA LEU A 91 -11.98 -12.05 -5.05
C LEU A 91 -10.96 -12.94 -5.76
N THR A 92 -10.81 -14.18 -5.27
CA THR A 92 -9.83 -15.12 -5.82
C THR A 92 -10.47 -16.43 -6.25
N ARG A 93 -9.80 -17.16 -7.14
CA ARG A 93 -10.13 -18.51 -7.53
C ARG A 93 -8.90 -19.40 -7.53
N GLN A 94 -9.10 -20.71 -7.41
CA GLN A 94 -8.02 -21.69 -7.53
C GLN A 94 -7.79 -22.06 -8.99
N VAL A 95 -6.52 -22.10 -9.40
CA VAL A 95 -6.07 -22.64 -10.68
C VAL A 95 -4.96 -23.63 -10.39
N GLY A 96 -5.29 -24.91 -10.38
CA GLY A 96 -4.41 -25.96 -9.85
C GLY A 96 -4.04 -25.71 -8.38
N LYS A 97 -2.76 -25.59 -8.08
CA LYS A 97 -2.26 -25.29 -6.72
C LYS A 97 -2.06 -23.78 -6.44
N ARG A 98 -2.51 -22.89 -7.33
CA ARG A 98 -2.28 -21.46 -7.24
C ARG A 98 -3.58 -20.72 -6.97
N THR A 99 -3.52 -19.74 -6.10
CA THR A 99 -4.55 -18.72 -5.91
C THR A 99 -4.33 -17.62 -6.95
N VAL A 100 -5.36 -17.24 -7.68
CA VAL A 100 -5.30 -16.14 -8.67
C VAL A 100 -6.49 -15.21 -8.50
N TRP A 101 -6.32 -13.93 -8.83
CA TRP A 101 -7.43 -12.99 -8.93
C TRP A 101 -8.46 -13.50 -9.95
N ASN A 102 -9.75 -13.31 -9.65
CA ASN A 102 -10.84 -13.62 -10.59
C ASN A 102 -11.30 -12.39 -11.40
N GLY A 103 -10.63 -11.25 -11.19
CA GLY A 103 -10.93 -9.98 -11.87
C GLY A 103 -12.00 -9.13 -11.17
N ILE A 104 -12.61 -9.62 -10.10
CA ILE A 104 -13.58 -8.83 -9.31
C ILE A 104 -12.83 -7.81 -8.44
N VAL A 105 -13.34 -6.56 -8.43
CA VAL A 105 -12.83 -5.48 -7.60
C VAL A 105 -13.98 -4.89 -6.79
N LYS A 106 -13.73 -4.59 -5.53
CA LYS A 106 -14.70 -4.00 -4.59
C LYS A 106 -14.20 -2.67 -4.07
N GLU A 107 -15.04 -1.65 -4.11
CA GLU A 107 -14.85 -0.37 -3.43
C GLU A 107 -15.30 -0.53 -1.97
N ASP A 108 -14.48 -0.12 -1.01
CA ASP A 108 -14.75 -0.22 0.43
C ASP A 108 -14.99 1.16 1.03
N GLU A 109 -16.24 1.60 1.03
CA GLU A 109 -16.69 2.87 1.57
C GLU A 109 -16.27 3.08 3.04
N LYS A 110 -16.32 2.01 3.83
CA LYS A 110 -15.98 2.07 5.26
C LYS A 110 -14.51 2.43 5.48
N SER A 111 -13.65 2.02 4.56
CA SER A 111 -12.21 2.33 4.63
C SER A 111 -11.89 3.80 4.40
N LEU A 112 -12.78 4.60 3.78
CA LEU A 112 -12.53 6.02 3.53
C LEU A 112 -12.35 6.81 4.83
N ALA A 113 -12.95 6.37 5.93
CA ALA A 113 -12.85 7.04 7.22
C ALA A 113 -11.53 6.79 7.96
N ILE A 114 -10.75 5.76 7.57
CA ILE A 114 -9.57 5.31 8.32
C ILE A 114 -8.51 6.41 8.48
N PRO A 115 -8.07 7.14 7.43
CA PRO A 115 -7.02 8.15 7.58
C PRO A 115 -7.37 9.31 8.52
N TYR A 116 -8.65 9.63 8.67
CA TYR A 116 -9.10 10.68 9.61
C TYR A 116 -8.87 10.27 11.07
N SER A 117 -8.95 8.96 11.38
CA SER A 117 -8.75 8.44 12.74
C SER A 117 -7.29 8.48 13.19
N TRP A 118 -6.33 8.51 12.28
CA TRP A 118 -4.91 8.54 12.59
C TRP A 118 -4.46 9.94 12.98
N LYS A 119 -4.18 10.15 14.26
CA LYS A 119 -3.82 11.47 14.80
C LYS A 119 -2.37 11.86 14.50
N LYS A 120 -1.45 10.90 14.49
CA LYS A 120 -0.03 11.15 14.20
C LYS A 120 0.25 11.12 12.69
N PRO A 121 1.16 11.96 12.17
CA PRO A 121 1.63 11.88 10.79
C PRO A 121 2.10 10.47 10.43
N ARG A 122 1.80 10.00 9.21
CA ARG A 122 2.21 8.68 8.70
C ARG A 122 2.55 8.77 7.23
N LYS A 123 3.49 7.94 6.78
CA LYS A 123 3.63 7.55 5.37
C LYS A 123 2.68 6.38 5.13
N ILE A 124 1.80 6.50 4.16
CA ILE A 124 0.70 5.57 3.92
C ILE A 124 0.78 5.02 2.50
N PHE A 125 1.00 3.72 2.38
CA PHE A 125 0.89 3.04 1.10
C PHE A 125 -0.58 2.75 0.78
N VAL A 126 -1.08 3.36 -0.30
CA VAL A 126 -2.47 3.24 -0.73
C VAL A 126 -2.62 2.02 -1.65
N ASN A 127 -3.55 1.13 -1.30
CA ASN A 127 -3.88 -0.07 -2.07
C ASN A 127 -2.72 -1.07 -2.23
N SER A 128 -2.10 -1.47 -1.11
CA SER A 128 -1.10 -2.54 -1.09
C SER A 128 -1.65 -3.91 -1.55
N MET A 129 -2.98 -4.08 -1.55
CA MET A 129 -3.70 -5.33 -1.85
C MET A 129 -4.57 -5.23 -3.11
N SER A 130 -4.43 -4.16 -3.91
CA SER A 130 -5.25 -3.87 -5.08
C SER A 130 -4.58 -2.79 -5.95
N ASP A 131 -5.31 -2.23 -6.90
CA ASP A 131 -4.86 -1.10 -7.72
C ASP A 131 -5.99 -0.04 -7.75
N LEU A 132 -5.70 1.18 -7.26
CA LEU A 132 -6.66 2.28 -7.21
C LEU A 132 -7.17 2.66 -8.61
N PHE A 133 -6.33 2.49 -9.63
CA PHE A 133 -6.66 2.80 -11.01
C PHE A 133 -7.10 1.58 -11.83
N HIS A 134 -7.58 0.51 -11.16
CA HIS A 134 -8.19 -0.61 -11.86
C HIS A 134 -9.44 -0.16 -12.63
N GLU A 135 -9.69 -0.74 -13.80
CA GLU A 135 -10.76 -0.33 -14.72
C GLU A 135 -12.16 -0.38 -14.10
N GLN A 136 -12.37 -1.29 -13.15
CA GLN A 136 -13.65 -1.45 -12.45
C GLN A 136 -13.84 -0.48 -11.26
N VAL A 137 -12.80 0.24 -10.83
CA VAL A 137 -12.96 1.28 -9.81
C VAL A 137 -13.58 2.50 -10.47
N SER A 138 -14.69 2.98 -9.93
CA SER A 138 -15.37 4.15 -10.48
C SER A 138 -14.51 5.41 -10.31
N ASP A 139 -14.58 6.30 -11.30
CA ASP A 139 -13.86 7.57 -11.21
C ASP A 139 -14.33 8.40 -10.01
N ASP A 140 -15.62 8.29 -9.64
CA ASP A 140 -16.19 8.94 -8.46
C ASP A 140 -15.55 8.43 -7.17
N PHE A 141 -15.35 7.12 -7.05
CA PHE A 141 -14.67 6.55 -5.88
C PHE A 141 -13.22 7.01 -5.78
N ILE A 142 -12.49 7.07 -6.91
CA ILE A 142 -11.12 7.61 -6.95
C ILE A 142 -11.10 9.07 -6.48
N LEU A 143 -12.06 9.89 -6.89
CA LEU A 143 -12.16 11.28 -6.44
C LEU A 143 -12.43 11.38 -4.93
N ARG A 144 -13.25 10.49 -4.37
CA ARG A 144 -13.46 10.43 -2.90
C ARG A 144 -12.21 10.01 -2.14
N VAL A 145 -11.48 9.01 -2.64
CA VAL A 145 -10.17 8.64 -2.08
C VAL A 145 -9.20 9.82 -2.11
N TRP A 146 -9.17 10.56 -3.22
CA TRP A 146 -8.34 11.75 -3.35
C TRP A 146 -8.74 12.87 -2.38
N ASN A 147 -10.04 13.07 -2.16
CA ASN A 147 -10.54 14.03 -1.18
C ASN A 147 -10.11 13.69 0.25
N VAL A 148 -10.14 12.42 0.63
CA VAL A 148 -9.61 11.99 1.94
C VAL A 148 -8.13 12.39 2.09
N MET A 149 -7.30 12.19 1.07
CA MET A 149 -5.89 12.58 1.10
C MET A 149 -5.71 14.10 1.19
N ARG A 150 -6.55 14.87 0.50
CA ARG A 150 -6.58 16.34 0.58
C ARG A 150 -6.96 16.85 1.97
N GLU A 151 -7.94 16.22 2.61
CA GLU A 151 -8.46 16.63 3.91
C GLU A 151 -7.62 16.14 5.09
N THR A 152 -6.65 15.27 4.84
CA THR A 152 -5.72 14.73 5.83
C THR A 152 -4.25 15.04 5.48
N PRO A 153 -3.88 16.33 5.27
CA PRO A 153 -2.56 16.74 4.76
C PRO A 153 -1.40 16.43 5.69
N ARG A 154 -1.67 16.06 6.94
CA ARG A 154 -0.66 15.58 7.89
C ARG A 154 -0.01 14.26 7.52
N HIS A 155 -0.68 13.45 6.65
CA HIS A 155 -0.16 12.19 6.17
C HIS A 155 0.48 12.36 4.79
N SER A 156 1.49 11.54 4.48
CA SER A 156 2.03 11.38 3.13
C SER A 156 1.47 10.12 2.52
N TYR A 157 0.89 10.20 1.34
CA TYR A 157 0.26 9.08 0.65
C TYR A 157 1.11 8.64 -0.54
N GLN A 158 1.40 7.35 -0.62
CA GLN A 158 2.17 6.73 -1.68
C GLN A 158 1.23 5.82 -2.48
N ILE A 159 0.89 6.23 -3.69
CA ILE A 159 0.00 5.49 -4.59
C ILE A 159 0.85 4.80 -5.65
N LEU A 160 0.71 3.48 -5.76
CA LEU A 160 1.40 2.68 -6.76
C LEU A 160 0.38 1.97 -7.65
N THR A 161 0.57 2.05 -8.96
CA THR A 161 -0.30 1.41 -9.95
C THR A 161 0.49 0.75 -11.06
N LYS A 162 -0.10 -0.24 -11.71
CA LYS A 162 0.38 -0.77 -12.99
C LYS A 162 -0.40 -0.20 -14.19
N ARG A 163 -1.24 0.81 -13.95
CA ARG A 163 -2.12 1.49 -14.92
C ARG A 163 -1.86 3.01 -14.96
N PRO A 164 -0.61 3.43 -15.25
CA PRO A 164 -0.24 4.85 -15.21
C PRO A 164 -0.98 5.69 -16.24
N GLU A 165 -1.42 5.13 -17.36
CA GLU A 165 -2.21 5.83 -18.39
C GLU A 165 -3.58 6.27 -17.82
N ARG A 166 -4.26 5.37 -17.07
CA ARG A 166 -5.52 5.70 -16.43
C ARG A 166 -5.32 6.69 -15.29
N MET A 167 -4.26 6.52 -14.50
CA MET A 167 -3.87 7.47 -13.46
C MET A 167 -3.65 8.87 -14.06
N GLN A 168 -2.87 8.98 -15.13
CA GLN A 168 -2.60 10.23 -15.85
C GLN A 168 -3.91 10.87 -16.32
N LYS A 169 -4.79 10.10 -16.97
CA LYS A 169 -6.08 10.59 -17.48
C LYS A 169 -6.95 11.16 -16.35
N ILE A 170 -7.07 10.47 -15.22
CA ILE A 170 -7.92 10.90 -14.10
C ILE A 170 -7.33 12.11 -13.40
N ILE A 171 -6.03 12.09 -13.07
CA ILE A 171 -5.40 13.19 -12.34
C ILE A 171 -5.38 14.45 -13.19
N SER A 172 -5.00 14.38 -14.47
CA SER A 172 -4.92 15.55 -15.33
C SER A 172 -6.29 16.14 -15.71
N LYS A 173 -7.30 15.29 -15.92
CA LYS A 173 -8.59 15.77 -16.45
C LYS A 173 -9.63 16.05 -15.36
N LYS A 174 -9.65 15.27 -14.29
CA LYS A 174 -10.71 15.34 -13.26
C LYS A 174 -10.24 15.99 -11.97
N ILE A 175 -9.05 15.63 -11.48
CA ILE A 175 -8.52 16.13 -10.20
C ILE A 175 -7.92 17.52 -10.37
N LYS A 176 -7.04 17.71 -11.36
CA LYS A 176 -6.40 18.98 -11.74
C LYS A 176 -5.55 19.67 -10.66
N THR A 177 -5.53 19.16 -9.43
CA THR A 177 -4.81 19.75 -8.30
C THR A 177 -3.70 18.80 -7.84
N VAL A 178 -2.47 19.32 -7.81
CA VAL A 178 -1.34 18.60 -7.22
C VAL A 178 -1.41 18.73 -5.71
N LEU A 179 -1.54 17.60 -5.03
CA LEU A 179 -1.48 17.56 -3.57
C LEU A 179 -0.03 17.33 -3.12
N PRO A 180 0.53 18.24 -2.30
CA PRO A 180 1.93 18.13 -1.88
C PRO A 180 2.24 16.88 -1.04
N ASN A 181 1.24 16.29 -0.43
CA ASN A 181 1.34 15.08 0.39
C ASN A 181 1.01 13.78 -0.35
N VAL A 182 0.77 13.84 -1.67
CA VAL A 182 0.47 12.65 -2.48
C VAL A 182 1.59 12.38 -3.48
N TRP A 183 2.19 11.21 -3.35
CA TRP A 183 3.22 10.68 -4.23
C TRP A 183 2.60 9.64 -5.13
N VAL A 184 2.90 9.70 -6.41
CA VAL A 184 2.37 8.77 -7.41
C VAL A 184 3.47 7.96 -8.04
N GLY A 185 3.22 6.68 -8.25
CA GLY A 185 4.21 5.80 -8.84
C GLY A 185 3.62 4.71 -9.72
N THR A 186 4.50 4.09 -10.49
CA THR A 186 4.18 2.90 -11.28
C THR A 186 5.16 1.77 -11.01
N SER A 187 4.72 0.52 -11.23
CA SER A 187 5.60 -0.64 -11.15
C SER A 187 6.19 -0.95 -12.53
N ILE A 188 7.49 -1.20 -12.56
CA ILE A 188 8.24 -1.68 -13.73
C ILE A 188 8.94 -2.97 -13.32
N GLU A 189 8.65 -4.06 -13.99
CA GLU A 189 9.22 -5.36 -13.66
C GLU A 189 10.30 -5.84 -14.64
N ASN A 190 10.26 -5.38 -15.88
CA ASN A 190 11.20 -5.69 -16.96
C ASN A 190 11.03 -4.68 -18.12
N TYR A 191 11.78 -4.89 -19.20
CA TYR A 191 11.76 -4.06 -20.40
C TYR A 191 10.38 -3.91 -21.06
N ASP A 192 9.55 -4.96 -21.05
CA ASP A 192 8.27 -5.00 -21.77
C ASP A 192 7.25 -3.95 -21.30
N VAL A 193 7.48 -3.33 -20.15
CA VAL A 193 6.57 -2.36 -19.53
C VAL A 193 7.24 -1.00 -19.25
N LEU A 194 8.35 -0.70 -19.93
CA LEU A 194 9.06 0.58 -19.78
C LEU A 194 8.23 1.79 -20.26
N ASP A 195 7.29 1.60 -21.16
CA ASP A 195 6.35 2.62 -21.64
C ASP A 195 5.53 3.27 -20.49
N ARG A 196 5.38 2.56 -19.38
CA ARG A 196 4.72 3.09 -18.18
C ARG A 196 5.46 4.30 -17.58
N VAL A 197 6.77 4.43 -17.80
CA VAL A 197 7.56 5.57 -17.33
C VAL A 197 7.08 6.85 -17.99
N GLU A 198 6.85 6.81 -19.31
CA GLU A 198 6.37 7.96 -20.07
C GLU A 198 4.98 8.41 -19.65
N SER A 199 4.11 7.45 -19.33
CA SER A 199 2.77 7.76 -18.82
C SER A 199 2.85 8.38 -17.41
N LEU A 200 3.72 7.86 -16.53
CA LEU A 200 3.94 8.42 -15.20
C LEU A 200 4.51 9.85 -15.28
N ARG A 201 5.47 10.09 -16.16
CA ARG A 201 6.11 11.42 -16.33
C ARG A 201 5.10 12.51 -16.65
N LYS A 202 4.02 12.18 -17.35
CA LYS A 202 2.92 13.09 -17.69
C LYS A 202 1.92 13.33 -16.56
N VAL A 203 2.02 12.60 -15.45
CA VAL A 203 1.11 12.80 -14.30
C VAL A 203 1.53 14.04 -13.53
N PRO A 204 0.62 15.03 -13.32
CA PRO A 204 0.89 16.15 -12.42
C PRO A 204 0.99 15.63 -10.97
N ALA A 205 2.17 15.68 -10.38
CA ALA A 205 2.42 15.17 -9.03
C ALA A 205 3.54 15.92 -8.33
N ALA A 206 3.51 15.92 -7.00
CA ALA A 206 4.58 16.48 -6.18
C ALA A 206 5.83 15.59 -6.18
N ILE A 207 5.64 14.28 -6.15
CA ILE A 207 6.68 13.25 -6.21
C ILE A 207 6.20 12.16 -7.17
N ARG A 208 7.07 11.77 -8.11
CA ARG A 208 6.89 10.61 -8.99
C ARG A 208 7.89 9.55 -8.62
N PHE A 209 7.43 8.31 -8.45
CA PHE A 209 8.34 7.21 -8.12
C PHE A 209 8.09 5.96 -8.98
N ILE A 210 9.13 5.17 -9.15
CA ILE A 210 9.04 3.88 -9.81
C ILE A 210 9.38 2.79 -8.79
N SER A 211 8.53 1.77 -8.71
CA SER A 211 8.81 0.54 -7.98
C SER A 211 9.21 -0.54 -8.99
N PHE A 212 10.50 -0.83 -9.07
CA PHE A 212 11.05 -1.95 -9.79
C PHE A 212 10.88 -3.23 -8.96
N GLU A 213 9.63 -3.56 -8.68
CA GLU A 213 9.24 -4.71 -7.84
C GLU A 213 8.00 -5.42 -8.42
N PRO A 214 8.14 -6.75 -8.63
CA PRO A 214 9.39 -7.51 -8.58
C PRO A 214 10.26 -7.21 -9.81
N LEU A 215 11.57 -6.98 -9.63
CA LEU A 215 12.49 -6.88 -10.75
C LEU A 215 12.83 -8.28 -11.26
N ILE A 216 12.33 -8.63 -12.44
CA ILE A 216 12.38 -9.99 -13.01
C ILE A 216 13.02 -10.04 -14.40
N GLY A 217 13.47 -8.92 -14.89
CA GLY A 217 14.16 -8.77 -16.18
C GLY A 217 14.98 -7.51 -16.24
N SER A 218 15.81 -7.38 -17.29
CA SER A 218 16.53 -6.15 -17.59
C SER A 218 15.55 -4.99 -17.84
N VAL A 219 15.98 -3.80 -17.45
CA VAL A 219 15.34 -2.52 -17.74
C VAL A 219 16.30 -1.57 -18.45
N ALA A 220 17.26 -2.15 -19.17
CA ALA A 220 18.25 -1.39 -19.94
C ALA A 220 17.59 -0.32 -20.81
N GLY A 221 18.16 0.91 -20.76
CA GLY A 221 17.60 2.05 -21.46
C GLY A 221 16.45 2.76 -20.73
N VAL A 222 16.13 2.38 -19.49
CA VAL A 222 15.20 3.17 -18.67
C VAL A 222 15.70 4.61 -18.52
N ASN A 223 14.83 5.58 -18.78
CA ASN A 223 15.14 6.99 -18.54
C ASN A 223 14.40 7.44 -17.27
N LEU A 224 15.15 7.87 -16.24
CA LEU A 224 14.60 8.32 -14.96
C LEU A 224 14.49 9.85 -14.86
N GLU A 225 14.74 10.61 -15.92
CA GLU A 225 14.52 12.05 -15.91
C GLU A 225 13.09 12.41 -15.48
N GLY A 226 12.94 13.31 -14.49
CA GLY A 226 11.65 13.71 -13.92
C GLY A 226 11.01 12.66 -13.00
N ILE A 227 11.78 11.65 -12.58
CA ILE A 227 11.41 10.66 -11.55
C ILE A 227 12.22 10.96 -10.29
N ASP A 228 11.52 11.11 -9.18
CA ASP A 228 12.14 11.55 -7.91
C ASP A 228 12.67 10.38 -7.08
N TRP A 229 12.14 9.15 -7.29
CA TRP A 229 12.48 8.01 -6.45
C TRP A 229 12.36 6.67 -7.18
N ALA A 230 13.36 5.81 -7.01
CA ALA A 230 13.41 4.46 -7.53
C ALA A 230 13.53 3.44 -6.38
N ILE A 231 12.53 2.58 -6.23
CA ILE A 231 12.50 1.47 -5.28
C ILE A 231 12.83 0.19 -6.05
N VAL A 232 13.82 -0.58 -5.60
CA VAL A 232 14.24 -1.80 -6.29
C VAL A 232 14.16 -3.00 -5.36
N GLY A 233 13.56 -4.09 -5.84
CA GLY A 233 13.48 -5.31 -5.05
C GLY A 233 13.14 -6.56 -5.85
N GLY A 234 13.69 -7.69 -5.37
CA GLY A 234 13.44 -9.02 -5.92
C GLY A 234 12.11 -9.59 -5.47
N GLU A 235 11.65 -10.58 -6.23
CA GLU A 235 10.40 -11.30 -5.94
C GLU A 235 10.53 -12.16 -4.68
N SER A 236 9.49 -12.14 -3.85
CA SER A 236 9.40 -12.94 -2.63
C SER A 236 8.41 -14.09 -2.79
N GLY A 237 8.51 -15.09 -1.92
CA GLY A 237 7.58 -16.22 -1.88
C GLY A 237 8.08 -17.49 -2.55
N ARG A 238 7.22 -18.52 -2.52
CA ARG A 238 7.61 -19.90 -2.93
C ARG A 238 8.05 -20.01 -4.39
N ASN A 239 7.36 -19.33 -5.28
CA ASN A 239 7.57 -19.37 -6.73
C ASN A 239 8.37 -18.18 -7.25
N ALA A 240 9.10 -17.48 -6.37
CA ALA A 240 9.86 -16.30 -6.73
C ALA A 240 10.90 -16.60 -7.81
N ARG A 241 11.00 -15.69 -8.76
CA ARG A 241 12.02 -15.66 -9.81
C ARG A 241 13.25 -14.93 -9.29
N PRO A 242 14.45 -15.32 -9.71
CA PRO A 242 15.68 -14.65 -9.28
C PRO A 242 15.79 -13.24 -9.85
N ILE A 243 16.32 -12.33 -9.05
CA ILE A 243 16.81 -11.03 -9.48
C ILE A 243 18.29 -11.15 -9.84
N LYS A 244 18.76 -10.38 -10.82
CA LYS A 244 20.19 -10.32 -11.19
C LYS A 244 20.77 -8.96 -10.80
N GLU A 245 22.00 -8.99 -10.27
CA GLU A 245 22.68 -7.76 -9.85
C GLU A 245 22.84 -6.76 -11.02
N VAL A 246 23.13 -7.23 -12.22
CA VAL A 246 23.25 -6.38 -13.42
C VAL A 246 21.98 -5.57 -13.70
N TRP A 247 20.81 -6.08 -13.40
CA TRP A 247 19.55 -5.32 -13.57
C TRP A 247 19.40 -4.21 -12.52
N ILE A 248 19.96 -4.44 -11.32
CA ILE A 248 20.01 -3.42 -10.27
C ILE A 248 21.03 -2.34 -10.66
N ASP A 249 22.19 -2.73 -11.25
CA ASP A 249 23.20 -1.81 -11.75
C ASP A 249 22.62 -0.88 -12.83
N GLU A 250 21.83 -1.42 -13.78
CA GLU A 250 21.14 -0.63 -14.82
C GLU A 250 20.32 0.52 -14.21
N ILE A 251 19.56 0.23 -13.13
CA ILE A 251 18.72 1.23 -12.46
C ILE A 251 19.57 2.21 -11.64
N TYR A 252 20.53 1.69 -10.88
CA TYR A 252 21.39 2.51 -10.04
C TYR A 252 22.18 3.55 -10.85
N GLU A 253 22.75 3.14 -11.99
CA GLU A 253 23.47 4.04 -12.87
C GLU A 253 22.57 5.14 -13.42
N GLN A 254 21.33 4.83 -13.77
CA GLN A 254 20.35 5.83 -14.18
C GLN A 254 19.94 6.75 -13.03
N CYS A 255 19.83 6.23 -11.79
CA CYS A 255 19.57 7.07 -10.62
C CYS A 255 20.67 8.11 -10.40
N VAL A 256 21.94 7.72 -10.59
CA VAL A 256 23.08 8.64 -10.48
C VAL A 256 23.01 9.72 -11.57
N VAL A 257 22.70 9.34 -12.81
CA VAL A 257 22.64 10.30 -13.95
C VAL A 257 21.46 11.28 -13.79
N SER A 258 20.33 10.82 -13.28
CA SER A 258 19.09 11.62 -13.19
C SER A 258 18.87 12.24 -11.81
N GLU A 259 19.83 12.11 -10.89
CA GLU A 259 19.71 12.57 -9.49
C GLU A 259 18.46 12.01 -8.78
N THR A 260 18.05 10.79 -9.17
CA THR A 260 16.89 10.09 -8.60
C THR A 260 17.29 9.38 -7.32
N ALA A 261 16.56 9.58 -6.22
CA ALA A 261 16.81 8.87 -4.96
C ALA A 261 16.68 7.35 -5.16
N PHE A 262 17.67 6.59 -4.67
CA PHE A 262 17.75 5.14 -4.86
C PHE A 262 17.47 4.39 -3.56
N PHE A 263 16.49 3.49 -3.58
CA PHE A 263 16.12 2.64 -2.46
C PHE A 263 16.22 1.16 -2.84
N PHE A 264 17.15 0.43 -2.26
CA PHE A 264 17.22 -1.01 -2.45
C PHE A 264 16.49 -1.75 -1.32
N LYS A 265 15.31 -2.23 -1.62
CA LYS A 265 14.44 -2.85 -0.63
C LYS A 265 14.92 -4.22 -0.19
N GLN A 266 15.25 -5.10 -1.12
CA GLN A 266 15.65 -6.48 -0.80
C GLN A 266 16.02 -7.28 -2.05
N TRP A 267 16.80 -8.36 -1.85
CA TRP A 267 17.05 -9.37 -2.87
C TRP A 267 15.83 -10.27 -3.15
N GLY A 268 14.87 -10.37 -2.21
CA GLY A 268 13.74 -11.28 -2.31
C GLY A 268 14.08 -12.70 -1.86
N ALA A 269 13.48 -13.71 -2.51
CA ALA A 269 13.73 -15.10 -2.16
C ALA A 269 15.06 -15.66 -2.71
N TRP A 270 15.72 -14.95 -3.61
CA TRP A 270 17.00 -15.32 -4.21
C TRP A 270 18.06 -14.29 -3.81
N GLY A 271 19.12 -14.76 -3.15
CA GLY A 271 20.23 -13.91 -2.77
C GLY A 271 21.16 -13.57 -3.94
N LYS A 272 22.12 -12.65 -3.73
CA LYS A 272 23.17 -12.29 -4.68
C LYS A 272 23.95 -13.50 -5.20
N ASP A 273 24.09 -14.54 -4.39
CA ASP A 273 24.77 -15.79 -4.72
C ASP A 273 23.89 -16.83 -5.46
N ASN A 274 22.73 -16.40 -5.94
CA ASN A 274 21.72 -17.26 -6.60
C ASN A 274 21.22 -18.45 -5.73
N LYS A 275 21.29 -18.33 -4.41
CA LYS A 275 20.74 -19.32 -3.50
C LYS A 275 19.41 -18.85 -2.95
N LYS A 276 18.44 -19.77 -2.89
CA LYS A 276 17.11 -19.50 -2.40
C LYS A 276 17.06 -19.61 -0.88
N ARG A 277 16.63 -18.52 -0.22
CA ARG A 277 16.49 -18.40 1.24
C ARG A 277 15.30 -17.50 1.58
N SER A 278 15.06 -17.25 2.87
CA SER A 278 14.13 -16.22 3.26
C SER A 278 14.63 -14.83 2.85
N LYS A 279 13.71 -13.88 2.60
CA LYS A 279 14.10 -12.51 2.28
C LYS A 279 14.97 -11.87 3.37
N LYS A 280 14.78 -12.27 4.62
CA LYS A 280 15.56 -11.78 5.76
C LYS A 280 17.00 -12.26 5.70
N ASP A 281 17.22 -13.53 5.35
CA ASP A 281 18.56 -14.12 5.26
C ASP A 281 19.34 -13.62 4.05
N ASN A 282 18.65 -13.28 2.96
CA ASN A 282 19.25 -12.67 1.76
C ASN A 282 19.60 -11.19 1.96
N GLY A 283 18.95 -10.52 2.90
CA GLY A 283 19.26 -9.16 3.32
C GLY A 283 18.91 -8.06 2.31
N ARG A 284 19.49 -6.88 2.56
CA ARG A 284 19.25 -5.62 1.84
C ARG A 284 20.57 -4.91 1.43
N GLU A 285 21.66 -5.61 1.45
CA GLU A 285 22.93 -5.00 1.06
C GLU A 285 23.14 -5.08 -0.45
N TYR A 286 23.44 -3.96 -1.05
CA TYR A 286 23.87 -3.83 -2.44
C TYR A 286 25.10 -2.93 -2.51
N ARG A 287 26.14 -3.36 -3.23
CA ARG A 287 27.45 -2.68 -3.29
C ARG A 287 28.02 -2.37 -1.88
N GLY A 288 27.87 -3.32 -0.94
CA GLY A 288 28.45 -3.26 0.41
C GLY A 288 27.75 -2.34 1.42
N ARG A 289 26.59 -1.79 1.08
CA ARG A 289 25.76 -1.00 2.01
C ARG A 289 24.27 -1.17 1.80
N THR A 290 23.47 -0.70 2.75
CA THR A 290 22.03 -0.48 2.58
C THR A 290 21.79 0.85 1.88
N TRP A 291 20.73 0.91 1.07
CA TRP A 291 20.32 2.08 0.31
C TRP A 291 18.89 2.42 0.69
N ASP A 292 18.74 3.49 1.47
CA ASP A 292 17.45 3.93 2.05
C ASP A 292 17.13 5.38 1.65
N GLU A 293 17.57 5.81 0.48
CA GLU A 293 17.37 7.17 0.02
C GLU A 293 15.87 7.43 -0.21
N MET A 294 15.44 8.61 0.19
CA MET A 294 14.08 9.09 0.02
C MET A 294 14.12 10.42 -0.76
N PRO A 295 13.09 10.72 -1.57
CA PRO A 295 13.05 11.98 -2.28
C PRO A 295 13.04 13.15 -1.29
N ILE A 296 13.95 14.10 -1.46
CA ILE A 296 13.99 15.33 -0.66
C ILE A 296 13.00 16.30 -1.28
N LYS A 297 11.95 16.63 -0.56
CA LYS A 297 11.01 17.66 -0.98
C LYS A 297 11.56 19.02 -0.57
N ILE A 298 12.03 19.78 -1.52
CA ILE A 298 12.23 21.22 -1.35
C ILE A 298 10.80 21.80 -1.35
N ILE A 299 10.23 22.04 -0.17
CA ILE A 299 8.99 22.79 -0.04
C ILE A 299 9.38 24.25 -0.34
N ASP A 300 9.07 24.69 -1.54
CA ASP A 300 9.13 26.10 -1.87
C ASP A 300 8.09 26.82 -0.99
N SER A 301 8.59 27.53 0.02
CA SER A 301 7.77 28.27 0.99
C SER A 301 6.90 29.37 0.36
N SER A 302 7.10 29.67 -0.93
CA SER A 302 6.29 30.65 -1.67
C SER A 302 4.91 30.13 -2.10
N GLN A 303 4.64 28.81 -1.98
CA GLN A 303 3.38 28.16 -2.41
C GLN A 303 2.49 27.69 -1.25
N GLN A 304 2.72 28.12 -0.04
CA GLN A 304 1.75 27.86 1.03
C GLN A 304 0.46 28.66 0.79
N PRO A 305 -0.71 28.01 0.64
CA PRO A 305 -1.96 28.72 0.63
C PRO A 305 -2.12 29.42 1.99
N SER A 306 -2.25 30.74 1.98
CA SER A 306 -2.60 31.52 3.16
C SER A 306 -4.00 31.09 3.60
N PHE A 307 -4.07 30.27 4.65
CA PHE A 307 -5.33 30.06 5.36
C PHE A 307 -5.68 31.36 6.10
N ARG A 308 -6.61 32.11 5.54
CA ARG A 308 -7.38 33.14 6.25
C ARG A 308 -8.72 32.57 6.65
#